data_bc3b6f62851292fbf89b554c0fd0e8a9
#
_entry.id   bc3b6f62851292fbf89b554c0fd0e8a9
#
_cell.length_a   1.000
_cell.length_b   1.000
_cell.length_c   1.000
_cell.angle_alpha   90.00
_cell.angle_beta   90.00
_cell.angle_gamma   90.00
#
_symmetry.space_group_name_H-M   'P 1'
#
loop_
_entity.id
_entity.type
_entity.pdbx_description
1 polymer ?
#
loop_
_entity_poly.entity_id
_entity_poly.type
_entity_poly.pdbx_seq_one_letter_code
_entity_poly.pdbx_strand_id
1 'polypeptide(L)'
;MLVHQGGGGKVALECGEELRVECGVEFVERGEDAEIVQRLNFSKCRLSLAIPKAADYKGLDWFQGKKIATSYPKILKDFLDKNGIKADIHVITGSVEIAPGIGLADCIFDIVSSGSTLVSNNLKEVEVVLKSEALMIGNKNMDSEKREILRELLFRFNSYKNAENKKYIILNIPNNKIKEACELLPGMKSPSIIPLATEGWSAMHSVIEEKTFWQIISKLKALGAEGILIVPIEKMIL
;
A
#
# COMPACT_ATOMS: atom_id res chain seq x y z
N MET A 1 -18.37 4.28 12.62
CA MET A 1 -17.23 3.81 11.81
C MET A 1 -17.39 2.32 11.63
N LEU A 2 -17.99 1.91 10.53
CA LEU A 2 -18.28 0.51 10.21
C LEU A 2 -17.24 0.05 9.16
N VAL A 3 -16.42 -0.95 9.52
CA VAL A 3 -15.51 -1.61 8.58
C VAL A 3 -16.25 -2.82 8.03
N HIS A 4 -16.65 -2.79 6.78
CA HIS A 4 -17.15 -3.97 6.08
C HIS A 4 -15.99 -4.62 5.31
N GLN A 5 -15.53 -5.79 5.76
CA GLN A 5 -14.71 -6.68 4.97
C GLN A 5 -15.64 -7.57 4.12
N GLY A 6 -15.87 -7.17 2.88
CA GLY A 6 -16.46 -8.05 1.87
C GLY A 6 -15.37 -8.95 1.28
N GLY A 7 -15.66 -10.24 1.10
CA GLY A 7 -14.76 -11.18 0.45
C GLY A 7 -14.33 -10.67 -0.93
N GLY A 8 -13.02 -10.52 -1.15
CA GLY A 8 -12.46 -9.97 -2.39
C GLY A 8 -11.66 -8.68 -2.22
N GLY A 9 -11.19 -8.33 -1.02
CA GLY A 9 -10.24 -7.22 -0.81
C GLY A 9 -10.83 -5.82 -0.93
N LYS A 10 -12.14 -5.66 -0.88
CA LYS A 10 -12.81 -4.35 -0.88
C LYS A 10 -12.80 -3.77 0.54
N VAL A 11 -11.98 -2.75 0.77
CA VAL A 11 -12.04 -1.92 1.97
C VAL A 11 -12.79 -0.65 1.62
N ALA A 12 -14.02 -0.52 2.11
CA ALA A 12 -14.77 0.72 2.07
C ALA A 12 -15.01 1.20 3.51
N LEU A 13 -14.59 2.41 3.82
CA LEU A 13 -14.93 3.14 5.04
C LEU A 13 -15.80 4.31 4.61
N GLU A 14 -17.07 4.25 4.92
CA GLU A 14 -17.98 5.37 4.68
C GLU A 14 -18.03 6.29 5.90
N CYS A 15 -17.61 7.51 5.73
CA CYS A 15 -17.77 8.61 6.68
C CYS A 15 -18.75 9.65 6.11
N GLY A 16 -20.00 9.22 5.85
CA GLY A 16 -21.00 10.07 5.21
C GLY A 16 -20.71 10.34 3.71
N GLU A 17 -21.44 11.29 3.13
CA GLU A 17 -21.31 11.65 1.70
C GLU A 17 -20.03 12.44 1.38
N GLU A 18 -19.31 12.91 2.39
CA GLU A 18 -18.21 13.86 2.23
C GLU A 18 -16.82 13.23 2.12
N LEU A 19 -16.61 12.07 2.76
CA LEU A 19 -15.31 11.39 2.80
C LEU A 19 -15.48 9.88 2.85
N ARG A 20 -14.74 9.16 2.02
CA ARG A 20 -14.71 7.70 2.03
C ARG A 20 -13.32 7.15 1.70
N VAL A 21 -13.08 5.90 2.09
CA VAL A 21 -11.91 5.14 1.69
C VAL A 21 -12.35 4.02 0.76
N GLU A 22 -11.78 3.97 -0.43
CA GLU A 22 -12.09 2.91 -1.40
C GLU A 22 -10.85 2.45 -2.19
N CYS A 23 -11.00 1.35 -2.92
CA CYS A 23 -9.98 0.90 -3.85
C CYS A 23 -9.88 1.86 -5.03
N GLY A 24 -8.66 2.27 -5.40
CA GLY A 24 -8.47 3.18 -6.52
C GLY A 24 -8.94 2.63 -7.87
N VAL A 25 -9.09 1.31 -8.02
CA VAL A 25 -9.72 0.69 -9.21
C VAL A 25 -11.20 1.09 -9.29
N GLU A 26 -11.93 0.97 -8.17
CA GLU A 26 -13.35 1.33 -8.10
C GLU A 26 -13.56 2.82 -8.42
N PHE A 27 -12.69 3.67 -7.87
CA PHE A 27 -12.72 5.11 -8.13
C PHE A 27 -12.56 5.43 -9.63
N VAL A 28 -11.60 4.79 -10.31
CA VAL A 28 -11.36 4.99 -11.74
C VAL A 28 -12.50 4.42 -12.59
N GLU A 29 -13.02 3.24 -12.23
CA GLU A 29 -14.11 2.59 -12.97
C GLU A 29 -15.39 3.42 -12.92
N ARG A 30 -15.75 3.94 -11.74
CA ARG A 30 -16.94 4.79 -11.59
C ARG A 30 -16.81 6.12 -12.30
N GLY A 31 -15.59 6.69 -12.33
CA GLY A 31 -15.34 8.01 -12.93
C GLY A 31 -16.10 9.13 -12.22
N GLU A 32 -16.22 9.01 -10.89
CA GLU A 32 -16.98 9.95 -10.07
C GLU A 32 -16.32 11.34 -9.98
N ASP A 33 -17.15 12.35 -9.75
CA ASP A 33 -16.71 13.73 -9.54
C ASP A 33 -16.27 13.95 -8.08
N ALA A 34 -15.22 13.26 -7.67
CA ALA A 34 -14.59 13.36 -6.36
C ALA A 34 -13.10 13.69 -6.48
N GLU A 35 -12.50 14.16 -5.39
CA GLU A 35 -11.06 14.42 -5.33
C GLU A 35 -10.33 13.35 -4.52
N ILE A 36 -9.13 12.96 -4.97
CA ILE A 36 -8.25 12.12 -4.18
C ILE A 36 -7.61 13.00 -3.10
N VAL A 37 -8.05 12.81 -1.86
CA VAL A 37 -7.53 13.54 -0.70
C VAL A 37 -6.17 12.98 -0.30
N GLN A 38 -6.01 11.66 -0.26
CA GLN A 38 -4.76 11.01 0.11
C GLN A 38 -4.65 9.58 -0.42
N ARG A 39 -3.44 9.19 -0.83
CA ARG A 39 -3.06 7.80 -1.08
C ARG A 39 -2.63 7.15 0.22
N LEU A 40 -3.22 6.00 0.55
CA LEU A 40 -3.08 5.39 1.87
C LEU A 40 -1.92 4.38 1.96
N ASN A 41 -1.37 3.94 0.81
CA ASN A 41 -0.22 3.05 0.70
C ASN A 41 -0.44 1.64 1.29
N PHE A 42 -1.71 1.23 1.47
CA PHE A 42 -2.07 -0.14 1.86
C PHE A 42 -3.11 -0.73 0.89
N SER A 43 -3.49 -2.00 1.06
CA SER A 43 -4.37 -2.75 0.14
C SER A 43 -3.93 -2.64 -1.31
N LYS A 44 -2.61 -2.73 -1.54
CA LYS A 44 -2.04 -2.69 -2.89
C LYS A 44 -2.57 -3.85 -3.71
N CYS A 45 -3.10 -3.53 -4.87
CA CYS A 45 -3.62 -4.48 -5.84
C CYS A 45 -3.27 -4.01 -7.26
N ARG A 46 -3.58 -4.84 -8.21
CA ARG A 46 -3.47 -4.50 -9.63
C ARG A 46 -4.67 -5.06 -10.38
N LEU A 47 -5.06 -4.38 -11.42
CA LEU A 47 -6.10 -4.83 -12.36
C LEU A 47 -5.39 -5.41 -13.56
N SER A 48 -5.66 -6.69 -13.85
CA SER A 48 -4.85 -7.45 -14.79
C SER A 48 -5.69 -8.33 -15.68
N LEU A 49 -5.19 -8.57 -16.89
CA LEU A 49 -5.68 -9.60 -17.77
C LEU A 49 -5.05 -10.94 -17.39
N ALA A 50 -5.89 -11.96 -17.24
CA ALA A 50 -5.48 -13.32 -16.95
C ALA A 50 -6.15 -14.31 -17.89
N ILE A 51 -5.40 -15.31 -18.32
CA ILE A 51 -5.80 -16.32 -19.31
C ILE A 51 -5.65 -17.74 -18.73
N PRO A 52 -6.29 -18.78 -19.30
CA PRO A 52 -6.02 -20.15 -18.92
C PRO A 52 -4.53 -20.49 -18.99
N LYS A 53 -4.00 -21.23 -18.01
CA LYS A 53 -2.58 -21.61 -17.95
C LYS A 53 -2.09 -22.33 -19.22
N ALA A 54 -2.96 -23.14 -19.83
CA ALA A 54 -2.65 -23.90 -21.04
C ALA A 54 -2.58 -23.03 -22.32
N ALA A 55 -3.08 -21.77 -22.28
CA ALA A 55 -3.08 -20.90 -23.44
C ALA A 55 -1.66 -20.41 -23.75
N ASP A 56 -1.30 -20.41 -25.05
CA ASP A 56 -0.02 -19.86 -25.53
C ASP A 56 -0.16 -18.36 -25.76
N TYR A 57 0.38 -17.56 -24.82
CA TYR A 57 0.33 -16.11 -24.87
C TYR A 57 1.59 -15.55 -25.55
N LYS A 58 1.39 -14.77 -26.61
CA LYS A 58 2.49 -14.16 -27.40
C LYS A 58 2.39 -12.63 -27.46
N GLY A 59 1.49 -12.03 -26.70
CA GLY A 59 1.29 -10.59 -26.66
C GLY A 59 -0.20 -10.21 -26.76
N LEU A 60 -0.45 -8.89 -26.78
CA LEU A 60 -1.79 -8.32 -26.68
C LEU A 60 -2.74 -8.76 -27.80
N ASP A 61 -2.22 -9.08 -29.00
CA ASP A 61 -3.02 -9.57 -30.13
C ASP A 61 -3.79 -10.88 -29.84
N TRP A 62 -3.36 -11.61 -28.79
CA TRP A 62 -4.05 -12.79 -28.29
C TRP A 62 -5.51 -12.51 -27.92
N PHE A 63 -5.80 -11.28 -27.45
CA PHE A 63 -7.14 -10.88 -27.00
C PHE A 63 -8.08 -10.52 -28.18
N GLN A 64 -7.56 -10.43 -29.40
CA GLN A 64 -8.39 -10.08 -30.56
C GLN A 64 -9.54 -11.09 -30.78
N GLY A 65 -10.78 -10.60 -30.75
CA GLY A 65 -11.99 -11.42 -30.93
C GLY A 65 -12.32 -12.32 -29.72
N LYS A 66 -11.61 -12.19 -28.58
CA LYS A 66 -11.85 -13.00 -27.39
C LYS A 66 -12.99 -12.44 -26.55
N LYS A 67 -13.63 -13.31 -25.77
CA LYS A 67 -14.60 -12.95 -24.74
C LYS A 67 -13.86 -12.74 -23.43
N ILE A 68 -13.96 -11.55 -22.85
CA ILE A 68 -13.28 -11.16 -21.62
C ILE A 68 -14.31 -10.89 -20.52
N ALA A 69 -14.32 -11.72 -19.48
CA ALA A 69 -15.19 -11.49 -18.32
C ALA A 69 -14.56 -10.46 -17.36
N THR A 70 -15.35 -9.52 -16.86
CA THR A 70 -14.86 -8.47 -15.97
C THR A 70 -15.97 -7.82 -15.14
N SER A 71 -15.61 -7.31 -13.96
CA SER A 71 -16.41 -6.34 -13.19
C SER A 71 -16.03 -4.89 -13.50
N TYR A 72 -15.03 -4.64 -14.37
CA TYR A 72 -14.46 -3.34 -14.69
C TYR A 72 -14.48 -3.03 -16.17
N PRO A 73 -15.68 -2.93 -16.80
CA PRO A 73 -15.83 -2.80 -18.23
C PRO A 73 -15.29 -1.50 -18.81
N LYS A 74 -15.36 -0.39 -18.06
CA LYS A 74 -14.88 0.92 -18.54
C LYS A 74 -13.36 0.93 -18.68
N ILE A 75 -12.65 0.51 -17.63
CA ILE A 75 -11.18 0.47 -17.65
C ILE A 75 -10.69 -0.51 -18.71
N LEU A 76 -11.36 -1.67 -18.84
CA LEU A 76 -11.02 -2.65 -19.88
C LEU A 76 -11.21 -2.08 -21.28
N LYS A 77 -12.35 -1.43 -21.54
CA LYS A 77 -12.64 -0.82 -22.82
C LYS A 77 -11.60 0.22 -23.20
N ASP A 78 -11.28 1.14 -22.29
CA ASP A 78 -10.27 2.17 -22.51
C ASP A 78 -8.88 1.57 -22.83
N PHE A 79 -8.52 0.48 -22.16
CA PHE A 79 -7.28 -0.24 -22.45
C PHE A 79 -7.28 -0.92 -23.82
N LEU A 80 -8.36 -1.60 -24.19
CA LEU A 80 -8.50 -2.26 -25.47
C LEU A 80 -8.49 -1.25 -26.63
N ASP A 81 -9.26 -0.18 -26.51
CA ASP A 81 -9.34 0.90 -27.50
C ASP A 81 -7.97 1.55 -27.73
N LYS A 82 -7.24 1.83 -26.65
CA LYS A 82 -5.89 2.41 -26.70
C LYS A 82 -4.88 1.50 -27.43
N ASN A 83 -5.06 0.20 -27.34
CA ASN A 83 -4.18 -0.78 -27.99
C ASN A 83 -4.72 -1.31 -29.34
N GLY A 84 -5.85 -0.79 -29.82
CA GLY A 84 -6.45 -1.21 -31.11
C GLY A 84 -7.03 -2.64 -31.11
N ILE A 85 -7.36 -3.16 -29.92
CA ILE A 85 -7.86 -4.54 -29.76
C ILE A 85 -9.39 -4.54 -29.76
N LYS A 86 -10.00 -5.41 -30.57
CA LYS A 86 -11.44 -5.66 -30.57
C LYS A 86 -11.72 -6.96 -29.84
N ALA A 87 -12.36 -6.88 -28.67
CA ALA A 87 -12.76 -8.02 -27.85
C ALA A 87 -14.21 -7.87 -27.39
N ASP A 88 -14.83 -8.97 -27.00
CA ASP A 88 -16.21 -9.00 -26.49
C ASP A 88 -16.15 -8.91 -24.95
N ILE A 89 -16.70 -7.84 -24.40
CA ILE A 89 -16.66 -7.57 -22.94
C ILE A 89 -17.90 -8.14 -22.27
N HIS A 90 -17.72 -9.18 -21.46
CA HIS A 90 -18.78 -9.78 -20.64
C HIS A 90 -18.75 -9.25 -19.22
N VAL A 91 -19.72 -8.40 -18.87
CA VAL A 91 -19.82 -7.83 -17.53
C VAL A 91 -20.40 -8.86 -16.56
N ILE A 92 -19.64 -9.19 -15.52
CA ILE A 92 -20.03 -10.13 -14.47
C ILE A 92 -19.82 -9.45 -13.11
N THR A 93 -20.79 -9.61 -12.21
CA THR A 93 -20.69 -9.09 -10.84
C THR A 93 -20.23 -10.18 -9.89
N GLY A 94 -18.93 -10.18 -9.54
CA GLY A 94 -18.30 -11.16 -8.64
C GLY A 94 -17.97 -12.50 -9.31
N SER A 95 -17.05 -13.24 -8.70
CA SER A 95 -16.60 -14.56 -9.16
C SER A 95 -16.16 -14.64 -10.63
N VAL A 96 -15.52 -13.57 -11.09
CA VAL A 96 -15.07 -13.44 -12.49
C VAL A 96 -14.07 -14.54 -12.87
N GLU A 97 -13.26 -14.99 -11.91
CA GLU A 97 -12.21 -16.00 -12.07
C GLU A 97 -12.72 -17.38 -12.49
N ILE A 98 -14.00 -17.70 -12.24
CA ILE A 98 -14.57 -18.99 -12.65
C ILE A 98 -15.08 -18.99 -14.10
N ALA A 99 -15.30 -17.83 -14.71
CA ALA A 99 -15.91 -17.70 -16.03
C ALA A 99 -15.21 -18.52 -17.13
N PRO A 100 -13.88 -18.59 -17.25
CA PRO A 100 -13.22 -19.43 -18.23
C PRO A 100 -13.41 -20.92 -17.98
N GLY A 101 -13.43 -21.34 -16.71
CA GLY A 101 -13.58 -22.74 -16.33
C GLY A 101 -14.94 -23.33 -16.70
N ILE A 102 -15.99 -22.51 -16.77
CA ILE A 102 -17.36 -22.93 -17.16
C ILE A 102 -17.71 -22.56 -18.60
N GLY A 103 -16.74 -22.06 -19.39
CA GLY A 103 -16.92 -21.75 -20.81
C GLY A 103 -17.71 -20.44 -21.07
N LEU A 104 -17.86 -19.57 -20.07
CA LEU A 104 -18.59 -18.30 -20.23
C LEU A 104 -17.72 -17.22 -20.91
N ALA A 105 -16.41 -17.28 -20.71
CA ALA A 105 -15.45 -16.39 -21.35
C ALA A 105 -14.14 -17.11 -21.68
N ASP A 106 -13.33 -16.54 -22.58
CA ASP A 106 -12.00 -17.07 -22.93
C ASP A 106 -10.93 -16.69 -21.87
N CYS A 107 -11.12 -15.55 -21.23
CA CYS A 107 -10.18 -14.96 -20.27
C CYS A 107 -10.89 -13.97 -19.35
N ILE A 108 -10.14 -13.39 -18.40
CA ILE A 108 -10.70 -12.45 -17.43
C ILE A 108 -9.86 -11.17 -17.34
N PHE A 109 -10.52 -10.12 -16.88
CA PHE A 109 -9.91 -8.88 -16.46
C PHE A 109 -10.42 -8.54 -15.07
N ASP A 110 -9.57 -8.69 -14.04
CA ASP A 110 -10.02 -8.54 -12.66
C ASP A 110 -8.89 -8.07 -11.73
N ILE A 111 -9.26 -7.72 -10.49
CA ILE A 111 -8.32 -7.33 -9.43
C ILE A 111 -7.51 -8.54 -8.99
N VAL A 112 -6.20 -8.36 -8.99
CA VAL A 112 -5.23 -9.33 -8.50
C VAL A 112 -4.46 -8.71 -7.32
N SER A 113 -4.49 -9.38 -6.18
CA SER A 113 -3.67 -9.05 -5.01
C SER A 113 -2.46 -10.00 -4.95
N SER A 114 -2.61 -11.16 -4.33
CA SER A 114 -1.57 -12.20 -4.26
C SER A 114 -1.49 -13.09 -5.51
N GLY A 115 -2.57 -13.16 -6.28
CA GLY A 115 -2.70 -14.06 -7.43
C GLY A 115 -3.12 -15.50 -7.07
N SER A 116 -3.33 -15.82 -5.79
CA SER A 116 -3.72 -17.17 -5.36
C SER A 116 -5.03 -17.65 -6.00
N THR A 117 -6.02 -16.76 -6.11
CA THR A 117 -7.32 -17.06 -6.74
C THR A 117 -7.17 -17.42 -8.22
N LEU A 118 -6.27 -16.75 -8.94
CA LEU A 118 -5.97 -17.09 -10.34
C LEU A 118 -5.40 -18.51 -10.45
N VAL A 119 -4.42 -18.83 -9.57
CA VAL A 119 -3.78 -20.15 -9.56
C VAL A 119 -4.79 -21.25 -9.27
N SER A 120 -5.69 -21.04 -8.31
CA SER A 120 -6.74 -22.01 -7.92
C SER A 120 -7.74 -22.27 -9.05
N ASN A 121 -7.97 -21.28 -9.92
CA ASN A 121 -8.85 -21.39 -11.08
C ASN A 121 -8.12 -21.70 -12.41
N ASN A 122 -6.88 -22.19 -12.32
CA ASN A 122 -6.07 -22.59 -13.47
C ASN A 122 -5.79 -21.46 -14.46
N LEU A 123 -5.69 -20.23 -13.95
CA LEU A 123 -5.37 -19.03 -14.69
C LEU A 123 -3.95 -18.57 -14.46
N LYS A 124 -3.39 -17.82 -15.40
CA LYS A 124 -2.13 -17.08 -15.29
C LYS A 124 -2.34 -15.62 -15.67
N GLU A 125 -1.76 -14.73 -14.88
CA GLU A 125 -1.70 -13.30 -15.17
C GLU A 125 -0.72 -13.06 -16.33
N VAL A 126 -1.11 -12.23 -17.29
CA VAL A 126 -0.28 -11.95 -18.48
C VAL A 126 -0.03 -10.47 -18.69
N GLU A 127 -0.98 -9.60 -18.37
CA GLU A 127 -0.85 -8.15 -18.51
C GLU A 127 -1.37 -7.41 -17.28
N VAL A 128 -0.58 -6.49 -16.77
CA VAL A 128 -0.98 -5.56 -15.69
C VAL A 128 -1.40 -4.23 -16.31
N VAL A 129 -2.66 -3.91 -16.23
CA VAL A 129 -3.23 -2.70 -16.84
C VAL A 129 -3.19 -1.51 -15.89
N LEU A 130 -3.53 -1.73 -14.61
CA LEU A 130 -3.58 -0.68 -13.61
C LEU A 130 -3.06 -1.18 -12.27
N LYS A 131 -2.10 -0.46 -11.67
CA LYS A 131 -1.71 -0.68 -10.26
C LYS A 131 -2.49 0.27 -9.37
N SER A 132 -2.98 -0.23 -8.26
CA SER A 132 -3.86 0.49 -7.36
C SER A 132 -3.56 0.23 -5.90
N GLU A 133 -4.10 1.08 -5.05
CA GLU A 133 -4.05 1.03 -3.60
C GLU A 133 -5.33 1.62 -3.02
N ALA A 134 -5.52 1.54 -1.71
CA ALA A 134 -6.58 2.26 -1.03
C ALA A 134 -6.38 3.78 -1.16
N LEU A 135 -7.45 4.47 -1.51
CA LEU A 135 -7.50 5.93 -1.63
C LEU A 135 -8.49 6.49 -0.62
N MET A 136 -8.13 7.61 0.01
CA MET A 136 -9.07 8.48 0.68
C MET A 136 -9.57 9.50 -0.35
N ILE A 137 -10.86 9.51 -0.59
CA ILE A 137 -11.51 10.40 -1.55
C ILE A 137 -12.53 11.26 -0.84
N GLY A 138 -12.71 12.47 -1.33
CA GLY A 138 -13.61 13.45 -0.76
C GLY A 138 -14.43 14.19 -1.81
N ASN A 139 -15.49 14.82 -1.35
CA ASN A 139 -16.31 15.69 -2.18
C ASN A 139 -15.50 16.94 -2.58
N LYS A 140 -15.45 17.26 -3.86
CA LYS A 140 -14.78 18.48 -4.38
C LYS A 140 -15.38 19.77 -3.82
N ASN A 141 -16.68 19.75 -3.49
CA ASN A 141 -17.46 20.92 -3.08
C ASN A 141 -17.59 21.04 -1.55
N MET A 142 -16.65 20.43 -0.77
CA MET A 142 -16.64 20.63 0.68
C MET A 142 -16.55 22.11 1.03
N ASP A 143 -17.35 22.54 2.01
CA ASP A 143 -17.25 23.88 2.59
C ASP A 143 -15.95 24.07 3.42
N SER A 144 -15.70 25.29 3.87
CA SER A 144 -14.47 25.62 4.60
C SER A 144 -14.36 24.94 5.97
N GLU A 145 -15.47 24.73 6.66
CA GLU A 145 -15.50 24.07 7.97
C GLU A 145 -15.14 22.58 7.84
N LYS A 146 -15.74 21.89 6.87
CA LYS A 146 -15.44 20.49 6.58
C LYS A 146 -13.99 20.29 6.11
N ARG A 147 -13.48 21.23 5.31
CA ARG A 147 -12.06 21.22 4.90
C ARG A 147 -11.09 21.39 6.08
N GLU A 148 -11.47 22.16 7.10
CA GLU A 148 -10.66 22.30 8.31
C GLU A 148 -10.66 20.99 9.11
N ILE A 149 -11.81 20.37 9.31
CA ILE A 149 -11.94 19.05 9.96
C ILE A 149 -11.12 18.01 9.20
N LEU A 150 -11.16 18.02 7.87
CA LEU A 150 -10.37 17.12 7.03
C LEU A 150 -8.86 17.33 7.24
N ARG A 151 -8.39 18.57 7.33
CA ARG A 151 -6.97 18.89 7.61
C ARG A 151 -6.51 18.33 8.95
N GLU A 152 -7.32 18.49 10.00
CA GLU A 152 -7.04 17.89 11.32
C GLU A 152 -6.99 16.36 11.26
N LEU A 153 -7.94 15.73 10.55
CA LEU A 153 -7.96 14.29 10.37
C LEU A 153 -6.70 13.79 9.66
N LEU A 154 -6.31 14.45 8.57
CA LEU A 154 -5.10 14.13 7.81
C LEU A 154 -3.84 14.33 8.64
N PHE A 155 -3.77 15.38 9.44
CA PHE A 155 -2.65 15.61 10.36
C PHE A 155 -2.50 14.45 11.34
N ARG A 156 -3.60 14.02 11.98
CA ARG A 156 -3.61 12.87 12.88
C ARG A 156 -3.23 11.57 12.16
N PHE A 157 -3.83 11.33 10.99
CA PHE A 157 -3.52 10.15 10.18
C PHE A 157 -2.04 10.11 9.77
N ASN A 158 -1.49 11.23 9.29
CA ASN A 158 -0.09 11.31 8.91
C ASN A 158 0.86 11.12 10.09
N SER A 159 0.48 11.54 11.31
CA SER A 159 1.29 11.31 12.50
C SER A 159 1.49 9.83 12.81
N TYR A 160 0.47 8.99 12.60
CA TYR A 160 0.59 7.53 12.68
C TYR A 160 1.43 6.96 11.52
N LYS A 161 1.15 7.39 10.29
CA LYS A 161 1.88 6.93 9.10
C LYS A 161 3.38 7.25 9.19
N ASN A 162 3.73 8.41 9.71
CA ASN A 162 5.13 8.81 9.91
C ASN A 162 5.85 7.95 10.95
N ALA A 163 5.12 7.42 11.94
CA ALA A 163 5.66 6.53 12.97
C ALA A 163 5.75 5.06 12.51
N GLU A 164 5.06 4.70 11.42
CA GLU A 164 5.03 3.33 10.90
C GLU A 164 6.45 2.83 10.59
N ASN A 165 6.77 1.63 11.07
CA ASN A 165 8.08 1.00 10.93
C ASN A 165 9.25 1.76 11.58
N LYS A 166 8.99 2.78 12.41
CA LYS A 166 10.00 3.50 13.16
C LYS A 166 9.99 3.11 14.62
N LYS A 167 11.17 3.09 15.21
CA LYS A 167 11.39 2.76 16.60
C LYS A 167 12.26 3.83 17.24
N TYR A 168 12.02 4.08 18.51
CA TYR A 168 12.89 4.89 19.33
C TYR A 168 13.90 3.98 20.01
N ILE A 169 15.18 4.17 19.73
CA ILE A 169 16.26 3.40 20.32
C ILE A 169 16.94 4.22 21.42
N ILE A 170 17.15 3.57 22.54
CA ILE A 170 17.92 4.09 23.67
C ILE A 170 19.03 3.08 23.95
N LEU A 171 20.25 3.53 24.14
CA LEU A 171 21.38 2.69 24.52
C LEU A 171 22.42 3.47 25.32
N ASN A 172 23.20 2.77 26.11
CA ASN A 172 24.38 3.32 26.79
C ASN A 172 25.63 3.01 25.96
N ILE A 173 26.53 3.98 25.83
CA ILE A 173 27.73 3.86 25.00
C ILE A 173 28.95 4.53 25.69
N PRO A 174 30.15 3.97 25.59
CA PRO A 174 31.36 4.66 26.04
C PRO A 174 31.59 5.96 25.26
N ASN A 175 31.96 7.04 25.95
CA ASN A 175 32.13 8.37 25.36
C ASN A 175 33.08 8.39 24.16
N ASN A 176 34.15 7.58 24.19
CA ASN A 176 35.12 7.47 23.11
C ASN A 176 34.57 6.78 21.86
N LYS A 177 33.37 6.20 21.92
CA LYS A 177 32.68 5.51 20.82
C LYS A 177 31.46 6.25 20.28
N ILE A 178 31.11 7.39 20.85
CA ILE A 178 29.95 8.18 20.45
C ILE A 178 29.98 8.53 18.95
N LYS A 179 31.14 8.95 18.42
CA LYS A 179 31.25 9.35 17.02
C LYS A 179 30.94 8.18 16.07
N GLU A 180 31.51 7.02 16.33
CA GLU A 180 31.28 5.81 15.55
C GLU A 180 29.80 5.35 15.64
N ALA A 181 29.20 5.47 16.85
CA ALA A 181 27.80 5.15 17.06
C ALA A 181 26.85 6.13 16.34
N CYS A 182 27.17 7.43 16.28
CA CYS A 182 26.41 8.42 15.52
C CYS A 182 26.37 8.11 14.01
N GLU A 183 27.44 7.54 13.46
CA GLU A 183 27.47 7.12 12.04
C GLU A 183 26.53 5.95 11.78
N LEU A 184 26.34 5.06 12.77
CA LEU A 184 25.38 3.94 12.68
C LEU A 184 23.93 4.38 12.96
N LEU A 185 23.74 5.41 13.77
CA LEU A 185 22.45 5.92 14.24
C LEU A 185 22.30 7.41 13.95
N PRO A 186 22.22 7.83 12.68
CA PRO A 186 22.18 9.25 12.34
C PRO A 186 20.91 9.96 12.82
N GLY A 187 19.84 9.20 13.14
CA GLY A 187 18.56 9.76 13.58
C GLY A 187 17.90 10.61 12.51
N MET A 188 17.01 11.52 12.92
CA MET A 188 16.32 12.45 12.01
C MET A 188 17.15 13.71 11.68
N LYS A 189 17.93 14.20 12.63
CA LYS A 189 18.95 15.25 12.46
C LYS A 189 20.28 14.78 13.04
N SER A 190 20.25 14.36 14.31
CA SER A 190 21.36 13.76 15.04
C SER A 190 20.79 12.98 16.22
N PRO A 191 21.51 11.99 16.77
CA PRO A 191 21.16 11.40 18.05
C PRO A 191 21.25 12.41 19.18
N SER A 192 20.44 12.23 20.23
CA SER A 192 20.58 12.96 21.48
C SER A 192 21.59 12.22 22.36
N ILE A 193 22.55 12.92 22.93
CA ILE A 193 23.58 12.37 23.80
C ILE A 193 23.40 12.96 25.19
N ILE A 194 23.22 12.10 26.20
CA ILE A 194 22.99 12.49 27.60
C ILE A 194 24.05 11.83 28.46
N PRO A 195 24.92 12.59 29.18
CA PRO A 195 25.88 12.00 30.08
C PRO A 195 25.24 11.14 31.18
N LEU A 196 25.80 9.98 31.48
CA LEU A 196 25.38 9.14 32.58
C LEU A 196 26.07 9.54 33.87
N ALA A 197 25.52 9.10 35.00
CA ALA A 197 26.16 9.24 36.32
C ALA A 197 27.50 8.49 36.39
N THR A 198 27.64 7.43 35.58
CA THR A 198 28.92 6.72 35.44
C THR A 198 29.82 7.50 34.51
N GLU A 199 30.99 7.93 35.03
CA GLU A 199 32.00 8.67 34.27
C GLU A 199 32.43 7.87 33.03
N GLY A 200 32.64 8.56 31.89
CA GLY A 200 33.07 7.96 30.65
C GLY A 200 31.93 7.30 29.81
N TRP A 201 30.67 7.41 30.25
CA TRP A 201 29.52 6.85 29.60
C TRP A 201 28.42 7.87 29.30
N SER A 202 27.72 7.65 28.20
CA SER A 202 26.54 8.45 27.85
C SER A 202 25.39 7.54 27.35
N ALA A 203 24.18 7.99 27.61
CA ALA A 203 23.01 7.46 26.92
C ALA A 203 22.87 8.12 25.54
N MET A 204 22.60 7.33 24.51
CA MET A 204 22.31 7.79 23.18
C MET A 204 20.87 7.44 22.82
N HIS A 205 20.15 8.43 22.32
CA HIS A 205 18.76 8.31 21.90
C HIS A 205 18.63 8.64 20.41
N SER A 206 17.88 7.83 19.66
CA SER A 206 17.68 8.06 18.23
C SER A 206 16.37 7.47 17.74
N VAL A 207 15.95 7.88 16.55
CA VAL A 207 14.86 7.24 15.80
C VAL A 207 15.47 6.44 14.67
N ILE A 208 15.01 5.19 14.50
CA ILE A 208 15.54 4.26 13.52
C ILE A 208 14.41 3.46 12.86
N GLU A 209 14.60 3.05 11.61
CA GLU A 209 13.73 2.07 10.98
C GLU A 209 14.00 0.67 11.55
N GLU A 210 12.94 -0.11 11.78
CA GLU A 210 13.05 -1.45 12.34
C GLU A 210 13.94 -2.40 11.53
N LYS A 211 13.91 -2.28 10.20
CA LYS A 211 14.80 -3.06 9.33
C LYS A 211 16.27 -2.72 9.55
N THR A 212 16.58 -1.45 9.70
CA THR A 212 17.94 -0.97 9.91
C THR A 212 18.47 -1.40 11.27
N PHE A 213 17.63 -1.44 12.30
CA PHE A 213 18.00 -1.89 13.64
C PHE A 213 18.67 -3.27 13.60
N TRP A 214 18.03 -4.26 12.96
CA TRP A 214 18.56 -5.62 12.89
C TRP A 214 19.89 -5.71 12.14
N GLN A 215 20.17 -4.79 11.23
CA GLN A 215 21.43 -4.74 10.48
C GLN A 215 22.60 -4.16 11.27
N ILE A 216 22.31 -3.26 12.24
CA ILE A 216 23.35 -2.51 12.96
C ILE A 216 23.55 -2.96 14.40
N ILE A 217 22.64 -3.74 14.98
CA ILE A 217 22.69 -4.13 16.39
C ILE A 217 24.01 -4.80 16.79
N SER A 218 24.53 -5.70 15.94
CA SER A 218 25.80 -6.37 16.19
C SER A 218 27.00 -5.40 16.19
N LYS A 219 26.94 -4.38 15.32
CA LYS A 219 27.97 -3.32 15.27
C LYS A 219 27.92 -2.43 16.50
N LEU A 220 26.73 -2.04 16.94
CA LEU A 220 26.56 -1.27 18.18
C LEU A 220 27.09 -2.01 19.40
N LYS A 221 26.79 -3.32 19.50
CA LYS A 221 27.35 -4.17 20.57
C LYS A 221 28.88 -4.27 20.50
N ALA A 222 29.46 -4.37 19.31
CA ALA A 222 30.90 -4.39 19.12
C ALA A 222 31.59 -3.07 19.53
N LEU A 223 30.88 -1.93 19.45
CA LEU A 223 31.33 -0.63 19.97
C LEU A 223 31.21 -0.55 21.51
N GLY A 224 30.71 -1.58 22.18
CA GLY A 224 30.50 -1.59 23.62
C GLY A 224 29.14 -1.03 24.05
N ALA A 225 28.16 -0.88 23.12
CA ALA A 225 26.82 -0.46 23.49
C ALA A 225 26.13 -1.51 24.35
N GLU A 226 25.49 -1.07 25.43
CA GLU A 226 24.74 -1.90 26.38
C GLU A 226 23.44 -1.22 26.81
N GLY A 227 22.57 -1.95 27.51
CA GLY A 227 21.27 -1.41 27.94
C GLY A 227 20.38 -0.98 26.77
N ILE A 228 20.44 -1.67 25.63
CA ILE A 228 19.75 -1.29 24.40
C ILE A 228 18.26 -1.56 24.53
N LEU A 229 17.46 -0.50 24.45
CA LEU A 229 16.00 -0.54 24.51
C LEU A 229 15.43 -0.11 23.14
N ILE A 230 14.39 -0.80 22.69
CA ILE A 230 13.64 -0.48 21.49
C ILE A 230 12.20 -0.22 21.88
N VAL A 231 11.76 1.02 21.70
CA VAL A 231 10.42 1.46 22.06
C VAL A 231 9.61 1.76 20.78
N PRO A 232 8.39 1.22 20.65
CA PRO A 232 7.52 1.57 19.53
C PRO A 232 7.15 3.05 19.60
N ILE A 233 7.07 3.70 18.43
CA ILE A 233 6.60 5.07 18.30
C ILE A 233 5.16 5.00 17.81
N GLU A 234 4.22 5.53 18.58
CA GLU A 234 2.81 5.54 18.18
C GLU A 234 2.49 6.64 17.17
N LYS A 235 3.07 7.80 17.37
CA LYS A 235 2.80 9.00 16.56
C LYS A 235 4.08 9.79 16.36
N MET A 236 4.28 10.32 15.17
CA MET A 236 5.42 11.16 14.86
C MET A 236 5.00 12.33 13.96
N ILE A 237 5.29 13.54 14.43
CA ILE A 237 5.06 14.77 13.68
C ILE A 237 6.41 15.20 13.09
N LEU A 238 6.43 15.42 11.78
CA LEU A 238 7.62 15.84 11.02
C LEU A 238 7.55 17.33 10.68
#